data_2a272ebd089a0beefc674de15f589dee
#
_entry.id   2a272ebd089a0beefc674de15f589dee
#
_cell.length_a   1.000
_cell.length_b   1.000
_cell.length_c   1.000
_cell.angle_alpha   90.00
_cell.angle_beta   90.00
_cell.angle_gamma   90.00
#
_symmetry.space_group_name_H-M   'P 1'
#
loop_
_entity.id
_entity.type
_entity.pdbx_description
1 polymer ?
#
loop_
_entity_poly.entity_id
_entity_poly.type
_entity_poly.pdbx_seq_one_letter_code
_entity_poly.pdbx_strand_id
1 'polypeptide(L)'
;LVTLLPYAVMQRADIAGMRQPSMAAVLESVVGPWGAIFVSVGLLVSVLGAYLAWALICAEVMFAAGKSKDMPKMFAKTNKNDVPHVAMWVTSIIIQIIVVTTYWSRDAFSLMLNLTSATTLIPYLFVAAYGLMIAKRGDTYDKRPEERQRDLVIASLAVLYTLFMI
;
A
#
# COMPACT_ATOMS: atom_id res chain seq x y z
N LEU A 1 15.41 -1.39 13.03
CA LEU A 1 16.78 -1.88 12.83
C LEU A 1 17.28 -1.58 11.42
N VAL A 2 16.62 -2.03 10.36
CA VAL A 2 17.04 -1.83 8.96
C VAL A 2 17.20 -0.33 8.60
N THR A 3 16.34 0.54 9.10
CA THR A 3 16.37 1.97 8.87
C THR A 3 17.49 2.70 9.60
N LEU A 4 18.03 2.12 10.68
CA LEU A 4 19.09 2.70 11.49
C LEU A 4 20.50 2.21 11.08
N LEU A 5 20.60 1.05 10.47
CA LEU A 5 21.86 0.47 10.02
C LEU A 5 22.68 1.39 9.11
N PRO A 6 22.12 2.09 8.13
CA PRO A 6 22.86 3.03 7.29
C PRO A 6 23.58 4.12 8.08
N TYR A 7 22.96 4.63 9.14
CA TYR A 7 23.54 5.68 9.98
C TYR A 7 24.70 5.22 10.86
N ALA A 8 24.85 3.89 11.05
CA ALA A 8 25.98 3.32 11.77
C ALA A 8 27.24 3.19 10.89
N VAL A 9 27.08 3.19 9.57
CA VAL A 9 28.14 2.87 8.59
C VAL A 9 28.52 4.10 7.75
N MET A 10 27.59 5.02 7.52
CA MET A 10 27.76 6.16 6.61
C MET A 10 27.37 7.47 7.25
N GLN A 11 28.00 8.58 6.78
CA GLN A 11 27.63 9.92 7.24
C GLN A 11 26.28 10.35 6.65
N ARG A 12 25.54 11.17 7.40
CA ARG A 12 24.22 11.66 7.01
C ARG A 12 24.20 12.38 5.65
N ALA A 13 25.27 13.09 5.31
CA ALA A 13 25.40 13.79 4.03
C ALA A 13 25.45 12.83 2.84
N ASP A 14 26.19 11.73 3.00
CA ASP A 14 26.33 10.71 1.96
C ASP A 14 25.01 9.96 1.73
N ILE A 15 24.29 9.66 2.83
CA ILE A 15 22.96 9.01 2.76
C ILE A 15 21.94 9.89 2.03
N ALA A 16 21.96 11.20 2.26
CA ALA A 16 21.02 12.15 1.64
C ALA A 16 21.21 12.29 0.12
N GLY A 17 22.44 12.05 -0.38
CA GLY A 17 22.77 12.10 -1.82
C GLY A 17 22.57 10.80 -2.58
N MET A 18 22.21 9.70 -1.90
CA MET A 18 22.09 8.37 -2.54
C MET A 18 20.88 8.26 -3.46
N ARG A 19 21.11 7.64 -4.62
CA ARG A 19 20.03 7.21 -5.50
C ARG A 19 19.37 5.94 -4.95
N GLN A 20 18.08 5.80 -5.23
CA GLN A 20 17.35 4.56 -4.95
C GLN A 20 17.84 3.41 -5.88
N PRO A 21 18.01 2.19 -5.38
CA PRO A 21 17.79 1.72 -4.02
C PRO A 21 19.00 1.99 -3.10
N SER A 22 18.84 2.85 -2.11
CA SER A 22 19.89 3.30 -1.19
C SER A 22 20.56 2.16 -0.41
N MET A 23 19.83 1.09 -0.08
CA MET A 23 20.35 -0.07 0.65
C MET A 23 21.41 -0.84 -0.15
N ALA A 24 21.32 -0.85 -1.49
CA ALA A 24 22.34 -1.48 -2.34
C ALA A 24 23.69 -0.74 -2.20
N ALA A 25 23.66 0.59 -2.19
CA ALA A 25 24.87 1.41 -2.01
C ALA A 25 25.45 1.29 -0.59
N VAL A 26 24.59 1.17 0.44
CA VAL A 26 25.03 0.91 1.81
C VAL A 26 25.76 -0.44 1.91
N LEU A 27 25.20 -1.49 1.30
CA LEU A 27 25.83 -2.80 1.36
C LEU A 27 27.11 -2.88 0.51
N GLU A 28 27.14 -2.15 -0.60
CA GLU A 28 28.36 -1.99 -1.42
C GLU A 28 29.51 -1.39 -0.62
N SER A 29 29.23 -0.38 0.20
CA SER A 29 30.25 0.25 1.04
C SER A 29 30.82 -0.65 2.14
N VAL A 30 30.08 -1.68 2.56
CA VAL A 30 30.47 -2.59 3.65
C VAL A 30 31.13 -3.88 3.13
N VAL A 31 30.59 -4.46 2.08
CA VAL A 31 30.94 -5.82 1.61
C VAL A 31 31.53 -5.79 0.20
N GLY A 32 31.51 -4.63 -0.46
CA GLY A 32 32.00 -4.47 -1.83
C GLY A 32 30.93 -4.66 -2.90
N PRO A 33 31.30 -4.59 -4.20
CA PRO A 33 30.37 -4.57 -5.32
C PRO A 33 29.39 -5.75 -5.39
N TRP A 34 29.79 -6.93 -4.92
CA TRP A 34 28.90 -8.10 -4.92
C TRP A 34 27.71 -7.93 -3.98
N GLY A 35 27.88 -7.15 -2.91
CA GLY A 35 26.80 -6.82 -1.98
C GLY A 35 25.69 -6.02 -2.63
N ALA A 36 26.03 -5.07 -3.50
CA ALA A 36 25.05 -4.32 -4.28
C ALA A 36 24.26 -5.23 -5.23
N ILE A 37 24.95 -6.18 -5.90
CA ILE A 37 24.31 -7.14 -6.79
C ILE A 37 23.34 -8.05 -6.01
N PHE A 38 23.77 -8.57 -4.88
CA PHE A 38 22.96 -9.45 -4.04
C PHE A 38 21.67 -8.75 -3.57
N VAL A 39 21.78 -7.53 -3.05
CA VAL A 39 20.60 -6.74 -2.62
C VAL A 39 19.70 -6.41 -3.80
N SER A 40 20.27 -6.05 -4.96
CA SER A 40 19.48 -5.71 -6.13
C SER A 40 18.68 -6.91 -6.66
N VAL A 41 19.28 -8.10 -6.71
CA VAL A 41 18.58 -9.34 -7.08
C VAL A 41 17.49 -9.69 -6.05
N GLY A 42 17.82 -9.64 -4.76
CA GLY A 42 16.84 -9.86 -3.69
C GLY A 42 15.66 -8.89 -3.75
N LEU A 43 15.95 -7.61 -4.02
CA LEU A 43 14.94 -6.59 -4.21
C LEU A 43 14.05 -6.88 -5.41
N LEU A 44 14.62 -7.25 -6.55
CA LEU A 44 13.85 -7.61 -7.76
C LEU A 44 12.89 -8.78 -7.49
N VAL A 45 13.37 -9.85 -6.85
CA VAL A 45 12.53 -11.01 -6.50
C VAL A 45 11.42 -10.59 -5.54
N SER A 46 11.74 -9.79 -4.52
CA SER A 46 10.76 -9.30 -3.55
C SER A 46 9.69 -8.41 -4.20
N VAL A 47 10.10 -7.48 -5.05
CA VAL A 47 9.19 -6.56 -5.75
C VAL A 47 8.28 -7.32 -6.72
N LEU A 48 8.81 -8.29 -7.45
CA LEU A 48 8.00 -9.13 -8.37
C LEU A 48 6.98 -9.97 -7.59
N GLY A 49 7.37 -10.53 -6.44
CA GLY A 49 6.46 -11.26 -5.57
C GLY A 49 5.35 -10.37 -5.01
N ALA A 50 5.70 -9.19 -4.52
CA ALA A 50 4.74 -8.19 -4.04
C ALA A 50 3.81 -7.72 -5.16
N TYR A 51 4.35 -7.43 -6.35
CA TYR A 51 3.57 -7.07 -7.53
C TYR A 51 2.51 -8.12 -7.86
N LEU A 52 2.91 -9.40 -7.90
CA LEU A 52 1.98 -10.50 -8.18
C LEU A 52 0.85 -10.54 -7.15
N ALA A 53 1.19 -10.47 -5.86
CA ALA A 53 0.20 -10.50 -4.78
C ALA A 53 -0.79 -9.34 -4.88
N TRP A 54 -0.32 -8.11 -5.06
CA TRP A 54 -1.17 -6.94 -5.17
C TRP A 54 -2.00 -6.93 -6.45
N ALA A 55 -1.45 -7.38 -7.58
CA ALA A 55 -2.21 -7.49 -8.83
C ALA A 55 -3.38 -8.48 -8.71
N LEU A 56 -3.17 -9.61 -8.02
CA LEU A 56 -4.23 -10.58 -7.75
C LEU A 56 -5.30 -10.01 -6.83
N ILE A 57 -4.92 -9.31 -5.75
CA ILE A 57 -5.85 -8.65 -4.83
C ILE A 57 -6.70 -7.61 -5.57
N CYS A 58 -6.08 -6.76 -6.39
CA CYS A 58 -6.81 -5.76 -7.19
C CYS A 58 -7.81 -6.42 -8.14
N ALA A 59 -7.41 -7.49 -8.82
CA ALA A 59 -8.31 -8.23 -9.72
C ALA A 59 -9.47 -8.87 -8.96
N GLU A 60 -9.24 -9.42 -7.77
CA GLU A 60 -10.27 -10.03 -6.92
C GLU A 60 -11.29 -8.98 -6.42
N VAL A 61 -10.82 -7.80 -6.01
CA VAL A 61 -11.71 -6.69 -5.61
C VAL A 61 -12.61 -6.25 -6.77
N MET A 62 -12.05 -6.10 -7.98
CA MET A 62 -12.84 -5.75 -9.17
C MET A 62 -13.86 -6.86 -9.52
N PHE A 63 -13.47 -8.13 -9.38
CA PHE A 63 -14.35 -9.27 -9.60
C PHE A 63 -15.49 -9.31 -8.58
N ALA A 64 -15.18 -9.12 -7.30
CA ALA A 64 -16.18 -9.06 -6.24
C ALA A 64 -17.19 -7.92 -6.48
N ALA A 65 -16.71 -6.73 -6.84
CA ALA A 65 -17.56 -5.60 -7.20
C ALA A 65 -18.42 -5.87 -8.45
N GLY A 66 -17.89 -6.61 -9.43
CA GLY A 66 -18.66 -7.07 -10.59
C GLY A 66 -19.78 -8.05 -10.21
N LYS A 67 -19.54 -8.95 -9.24
CA LYS A 67 -20.55 -9.87 -8.70
C LYS A 67 -21.64 -9.15 -7.90
N SER A 68 -21.26 -8.16 -7.11
CA SER A 68 -22.21 -7.35 -6.31
C SER A 68 -23.04 -6.37 -7.15
N LYS A 69 -22.76 -6.25 -8.46
CA LYS A 69 -23.37 -5.31 -9.40
C LYS A 69 -22.98 -3.84 -9.18
N ASP A 70 -21.95 -3.58 -8.37
CA ASP A 70 -21.38 -2.24 -8.16
C ASP A 70 -20.50 -1.82 -9.35
N MET A 71 -20.03 -2.80 -10.14
CA MET A 71 -19.28 -2.62 -11.37
C MET A 71 -19.92 -3.35 -12.56
N PRO A 72 -19.57 -3.01 -13.81
CA PRO A 72 -20.08 -3.68 -15.01
C PRO A 72 -19.90 -5.20 -14.93
N LYS A 73 -20.93 -5.94 -15.36
CA LYS A 73 -20.96 -7.41 -15.33
C LYS A 73 -19.78 -8.10 -16.03
N MET A 74 -19.07 -7.40 -16.90
CA MET A 74 -17.88 -7.93 -17.58
C MET A 74 -16.79 -8.35 -16.60
N PHE A 75 -16.67 -7.66 -15.44
CA PHE A 75 -15.69 -7.98 -14.41
C PHE A 75 -16.03 -9.26 -13.63
N ALA A 76 -17.30 -9.68 -13.63
CA ALA A 76 -17.74 -10.93 -13.01
C ALA A 76 -17.47 -12.18 -13.89
N LYS A 77 -16.88 -12.01 -15.09
CA LYS A 77 -16.59 -13.14 -15.98
C LYS A 77 -15.33 -13.87 -15.54
N THR A 78 -15.45 -15.20 -15.41
CA THR A 78 -14.35 -16.11 -15.15
C THR A 78 -14.01 -16.92 -16.40
N ASN A 79 -12.81 -17.47 -16.44
CA ASN A 79 -12.40 -18.46 -17.44
C ASN A 79 -12.80 -19.89 -16.98
N LYS A 80 -12.37 -20.91 -17.77
CA LYS A 80 -12.65 -22.33 -17.48
C LYS A 80 -12.09 -22.82 -16.13
N ASN A 81 -11.15 -22.08 -15.54
CA ASN A 81 -10.50 -22.40 -14.27
C ASN A 81 -10.98 -21.45 -13.15
N ASP A 82 -12.15 -20.83 -13.29
CA ASP A 82 -12.75 -19.86 -12.35
C ASP A 82 -11.89 -18.64 -12.03
N VAL A 83 -10.91 -18.31 -12.90
CA VAL A 83 -10.06 -17.14 -12.75
C VAL A 83 -10.72 -15.91 -13.38
N PRO A 84 -10.78 -14.74 -12.71
CA PRO A 84 -11.40 -13.52 -13.20
C PRO A 84 -10.50 -12.82 -14.26
N HIS A 85 -10.42 -13.43 -15.45
CA HIS A 85 -9.48 -13.02 -16.50
C HIS A 85 -9.68 -11.57 -16.98
N VAL A 86 -10.92 -11.09 -17.06
CA VAL A 86 -11.22 -9.71 -17.49
C VAL A 86 -10.68 -8.71 -16.46
N ALA A 87 -10.95 -8.95 -15.17
CA ALA A 87 -10.44 -8.10 -14.10
C ALA A 87 -8.91 -8.09 -14.09
N MET A 88 -8.26 -9.24 -14.26
CA MET A 88 -6.79 -9.35 -14.31
C MET A 88 -6.19 -8.59 -15.49
N TRP A 89 -6.77 -8.71 -16.70
CA TRP A 89 -6.27 -7.97 -17.86
C TRP A 89 -6.41 -6.46 -17.68
N VAL A 90 -7.57 -5.99 -17.22
CA VAL A 90 -7.80 -4.56 -17.00
C VAL A 90 -6.85 -4.02 -15.94
N THR A 91 -6.69 -4.71 -14.81
CA THR A 91 -5.73 -4.32 -13.76
C THR A 91 -4.31 -4.24 -14.31
N SER A 92 -3.87 -5.25 -15.07
CA SER A 92 -2.53 -5.29 -15.66
C SER A 92 -2.31 -4.15 -16.66
N ILE A 93 -3.29 -3.85 -17.50
CA ILE A 93 -3.20 -2.76 -18.47
C ILE A 93 -3.08 -1.40 -17.77
N ILE A 94 -3.90 -1.16 -16.74
CA ILE A 94 -3.84 0.08 -15.96
C ILE A 94 -2.47 0.24 -15.31
N ILE A 95 -1.95 -0.82 -14.67
CA ILE A 95 -0.62 -0.79 -14.07
C ILE A 95 0.45 -0.49 -15.12
N GLN A 96 0.39 -1.12 -16.30
CA GLN A 96 1.36 -0.85 -17.37
C GLN A 96 1.30 0.59 -17.87
N ILE A 97 0.12 1.17 -18.03
CA ILE A 97 -0.04 2.58 -18.38
C ILE A 97 0.63 3.47 -17.33
N ILE A 98 0.39 3.20 -16.05
CA ILE A 98 1.01 3.96 -14.96
C ILE A 98 2.54 3.81 -15.01
N VAL A 99 3.07 2.60 -15.14
CA VAL A 99 4.51 2.35 -15.23
C VAL A 99 5.12 3.09 -16.41
N VAL A 100 4.48 3.07 -17.57
CA VAL A 100 4.96 3.79 -18.76
C VAL A 100 4.97 5.30 -18.51
N THR A 101 3.95 5.87 -17.89
CA THR A 101 3.92 7.32 -17.58
C THR A 101 5.00 7.73 -16.58
N THR A 102 5.42 6.84 -15.67
CA THR A 102 6.50 7.14 -14.73
C THR A 102 7.87 7.27 -15.42
N TYR A 103 8.03 6.71 -16.61
CA TYR A 103 9.28 6.83 -17.36
C TYR A 103 9.63 8.27 -17.78
N TRP A 104 8.61 9.10 -18.02
CA TRP A 104 8.80 10.52 -18.38
C TRP A 104 8.88 11.46 -17.18
N SER A 105 8.61 11.01 -15.97
CA SER A 105 8.64 11.84 -14.77
C SER A 105 9.85 11.53 -13.90
N ARG A 106 10.66 12.55 -13.59
CA ARG A 106 11.83 12.40 -12.71
C ARG A 106 11.43 12.08 -11.27
N ASP A 107 10.25 12.55 -10.84
CA ASP A 107 9.73 12.39 -9.48
C ASP A 107 8.59 11.36 -9.39
N ALA A 108 8.51 10.48 -10.39
CA ALA A 108 7.44 9.49 -10.51
C ALA A 108 7.28 8.62 -9.26
N PHE A 109 8.38 8.20 -8.64
CA PHE A 109 8.35 7.39 -7.43
C PHE A 109 7.70 8.14 -6.26
N SER A 110 8.10 9.38 -6.01
CA SER A 110 7.52 10.21 -4.96
C SER A 110 6.05 10.51 -5.21
N LEU A 111 5.69 10.78 -6.47
CA LEU A 111 4.30 11.01 -6.87
C LEU A 111 3.44 9.77 -6.63
N MET A 112 3.91 8.58 -6.98
CA MET A 112 3.19 7.33 -6.75
C MET A 112 3.04 7.02 -5.25
N LEU A 113 4.07 7.28 -4.44
CA LEU A 113 3.99 7.13 -2.99
C LEU A 113 2.94 8.06 -2.39
N ASN A 114 2.95 9.34 -2.77
CA ASN A 114 1.99 10.32 -2.27
C ASN A 114 0.56 9.95 -2.70
N LEU A 115 0.37 9.56 -3.96
CA LEU A 115 -0.94 9.15 -4.48
C LEU A 115 -1.46 7.91 -3.75
N THR A 116 -0.61 6.91 -3.54
CA THR A 116 -0.96 5.69 -2.80
C THR A 116 -1.34 6.01 -1.36
N SER A 117 -0.55 6.83 -0.68
CA SER A 117 -0.80 7.25 0.69
C SER A 117 -2.13 8.00 0.81
N ALA A 118 -2.37 9.00 -0.05
CA ALA A 118 -3.61 9.77 -0.06
C ALA A 118 -4.84 8.89 -0.33
N THR A 119 -4.75 8.00 -1.33
CA THR A 119 -5.86 7.11 -1.70
C THR A 119 -6.17 6.10 -0.58
N THR A 120 -5.15 5.65 0.16
CA THR A 120 -5.32 4.71 1.26
C THR A 120 -5.95 5.37 2.50
N LEU A 121 -5.68 6.65 2.74
CA LEU A 121 -6.24 7.38 3.90
C LEU A 121 -7.76 7.54 3.83
N ILE A 122 -8.33 7.66 2.63
CA ILE A 122 -9.78 7.82 2.44
C ILE A 122 -10.59 6.65 3.04
N PRO A 123 -10.33 5.37 2.70
CA PRO A 123 -11.00 4.24 3.33
C PRO A 123 -10.79 4.18 4.86
N TYR A 124 -9.58 4.49 5.33
CA TYR A 124 -9.32 4.52 6.77
C TYR A 124 -10.13 5.58 7.50
N LEU A 125 -10.33 6.76 6.88
CA LEU A 125 -11.21 7.78 7.42
C LEU A 125 -12.66 7.26 7.55
N PHE A 126 -13.18 6.59 6.53
CA PHE A 126 -14.52 6.00 6.59
C PHE A 126 -14.65 4.91 7.65
N VAL A 127 -13.65 4.05 7.80
CA VAL A 127 -13.63 3.01 8.85
C VAL A 127 -13.60 3.66 10.24
N ALA A 128 -12.75 4.65 10.45
CA ALA A 128 -12.67 5.37 11.71
C ALA A 128 -13.98 6.13 12.03
N ALA A 129 -14.57 6.79 11.05
CA ALA A 129 -15.85 7.50 11.19
C ALA A 129 -17.00 6.52 11.49
N TYR A 130 -17.02 5.36 10.85
CA TYR A 130 -18.00 4.32 11.13
C TYR A 130 -17.83 3.74 12.53
N GLY A 131 -16.60 3.46 12.96
CA GLY A 131 -16.28 3.05 14.33
C GLY A 131 -16.77 4.06 15.35
N LEU A 132 -16.55 5.35 15.11
CA LEU A 132 -17.05 6.44 15.96
C LEU A 132 -18.59 6.48 15.99
N MET A 133 -19.25 6.24 14.86
CA MET A 133 -20.71 6.19 14.78
C MET A 133 -21.28 5.03 15.61
N ILE A 134 -20.68 3.83 15.54
CA ILE A 134 -21.08 2.66 16.33
C ILE A 134 -20.89 2.94 17.82
N ALA A 135 -19.74 3.48 18.22
CA ALA A 135 -19.46 3.82 19.61
C ALA A 135 -20.43 4.89 20.16
N LYS A 136 -20.86 5.86 19.33
CA LYS A 136 -21.88 6.85 19.69
C LYS A 136 -23.26 6.23 19.86
N ARG A 137 -23.69 5.32 18.98
CA ARG A 137 -25.00 4.65 19.05
C ARG A 137 -25.12 3.81 20.32
N GLY A 138 -24.06 3.09 20.67
CA GLY A 138 -24.03 2.32 21.92
C GLY A 138 -24.67 0.94 21.84
N ASP A 139 -25.36 0.58 20.75
CA ASP A 139 -26.14 -0.67 20.60
C ASP A 139 -25.29 -1.94 20.74
N THR A 140 -23.99 -1.82 20.49
CA THR A 140 -23.03 -2.94 20.57
C THR A 140 -22.46 -3.14 21.99
N TYR A 141 -22.67 -2.17 22.89
CA TYR A 141 -22.02 -2.11 24.21
C TYR A 141 -22.93 -2.49 25.38
N ASP A 142 -24.12 -3.08 25.13
CA ASP A 142 -25.09 -3.48 26.14
C ASP A 142 -24.50 -4.39 27.22
N LYS A 143 -23.50 -5.20 26.89
CA LYS A 143 -22.82 -6.12 27.80
C LYS A 143 -21.54 -5.58 28.44
N ARG A 144 -20.98 -4.47 27.92
CA ARG A 144 -19.68 -3.90 28.34
C ARG A 144 -19.65 -2.36 28.24
N PRO A 145 -20.38 -1.65 29.07
CA PRO A 145 -20.48 -0.19 28.98
C PRO A 145 -19.15 0.54 29.22
N GLU A 146 -18.21 -0.06 29.95
CA GLU A 146 -16.89 0.53 30.25
C GLU A 146 -16.01 0.62 28.97
N GLU A 147 -16.14 -0.32 28.04
CA GLU A 147 -15.39 -0.31 26.80
C GLU A 147 -15.83 0.81 25.85
N ARG A 148 -17.08 1.26 25.95
CA ARG A 148 -17.66 2.30 25.09
C ARG A 148 -16.90 3.63 25.18
N GLN A 149 -16.55 4.08 26.37
CA GLN A 149 -15.83 5.35 26.53
C GLN A 149 -14.43 5.27 25.96
N ARG A 150 -13.72 4.18 26.19
CA ARG A 150 -12.40 3.93 25.60
C ARG A 150 -12.45 3.93 24.08
N ASP A 151 -13.41 3.22 23.51
CA ASP A 151 -13.55 3.09 22.07
C ASP A 151 -14.01 4.39 21.41
N LEU A 152 -14.83 5.20 22.09
CA LEU A 152 -15.15 6.56 21.68
C LEU A 152 -13.91 7.45 21.57
N VAL A 153 -13.04 7.41 22.56
CA VAL A 153 -11.80 8.20 22.57
C VAL A 153 -10.88 7.73 21.45
N ILE A 154 -10.67 6.41 21.31
CA ILE A 154 -9.80 5.84 20.28
C ILE A 154 -10.32 6.18 18.87
N ALA A 155 -11.62 5.99 18.61
CA ALA A 155 -12.21 6.30 17.32
C ALA A 155 -12.19 7.80 17.01
N SER A 156 -12.38 8.67 18.00
CA SER A 156 -12.27 10.12 17.82
C SER A 156 -10.84 10.54 17.46
N LEU A 157 -9.84 9.99 18.15
CA LEU A 157 -8.43 10.23 17.86
C LEU A 157 -8.06 9.72 16.47
N ALA A 158 -8.56 8.54 16.07
CA ALA A 158 -8.34 7.97 14.75
C ALA A 158 -8.92 8.85 13.64
N VAL A 159 -10.13 9.39 13.80
CA VAL A 159 -10.74 10.33 12.86
C VAL A 159 -9.93 11.62 12.77
N LEU A 160 -9.55 12.21 13.90
CA LEU A 160 -8.74 13.44 13.92
C LEU A 160 -7.37 13.22 13.27
N TYR A 161 -6.72 12.09 13.57
CA TYR A 161 -5.42 11.76 12.98
C TYR A 161 -5.51 11.57 11.46
N THR A 162 -6.51 10.82 10.98
CA THR A 162 -6.68 10.60 9.53
C THR A 162 -7.04 11.88 8.79
N LEU A 163 -7.86 12.77 9.39
CA LEU A 163 -8.15 14.11 8.83
C LEU A 163 -6.91 15.01 8.79
N PHE A 164 -6.04 14.90 9.78
CA PHE A 164 -4.79 15.67 9.79
C PHE A 164 -3.78 15.18 8.73
N MET A 165 -3.81 13.88 8.41
CA MET A 165 -2.90 13.26 7.43
C MET A 165 -3.34 13.44 5.97
N ILE A 166 -4.62 13.75 5.70
CA ILE A 166 -5.17 14.08 4.37
C ILE A 166 -4.91 15.54 4.03
#